data_4664de51229b92ab9e5b5370e079b655
#
_entry.id   4664de51229b92ab9e5b5370e079b655
#
_cell.length_a   1.000
_cell.length_b   1.000
_cell.length_c   1.000
_cell.angle_alpha   90.00
_cell.angle_beta   90.00
_cell.angle_gamma   90.00
#
_symmetry.space_group_name_H-M   'P 1'
#
loop_
_entity.id
_entity.type
_entity.pdbx_description
1 polymer ?
#
loop_
_entity_poly.entity_id
_entity_poly.type
_entity_poly.pdbx_seq_one_letter_code
_entity_poly.pdbx_strand_id
1 'polypeptide(L)'
;MPCIDMNETKMQEKRLNYLLEEFKADSGKYKNMKIPDNMGEKQRILRSLMNIRMPKKMPDEVIKVQDEYLSFCAEEKGIVTLSEIPVIKENLSIWQGDITRLQVDAIVNAANSQMLGCFVPMHTCIDNQIHTFAGVQL
;
A
#
# COMPACT_ATOMS: atom_id res chain seq x y z
N MET A 1 -13.79 5.06 -16.65
CA MET A 1 -12.35 4.87 -16.40
C MET A 1 -11.66 6.19 -16.64
N PRO A 2 -10.98 6.78 -15.69
CA PRO A 2 -10.12 7.92 -15.96
C PRO A 2 -9.01 7.45 -16.92
N CYS A 3 -8.78 8.19 -18.01
CA CYS A 3 -7.60 8.00 -18.85
C CYS A 3 -6.38 8.34 -18.00
N ILE A 4 -5.63 7.33 -17.59
CA ILE A 4 -4.35 7.53 -16.90
C ILE A 4 -3.43 8.20 -17.93
N ASP A 5 -2.95 9.39 -17.59
CA ASP A 5 -2.00 10.14 -18.43
C ASP A 5 -0.68 9.33 -18.51
N MET A 6 -0.13 9.19 -19.72
CA MET A 6 1.16 8.53 -19.94
C MET A 6 2.29 9.15 -19.10
N ASN A 7 2.19 10.42 -18.76
CA ASN A 7 3.15 11.08 -17.88
C ASN A 7 3.03 10.58 -16.41
N GLU A 8 1.82 10.36 -15.94
CA GLU A 8 1.59 9.81 -14.59
C GLU A 8 2.07 8.37 -14.48
N THR A 9 1.84 7.54 -15.50
CA THR A 9 2.36 6.17 -15.53
C THR A 9 3.88 6.13 -15.45
N LYS A 10 4.58 7.01 -16.19
CA LYS A 10 6.04 7.12 -16.11
C LYS A 10 6.51 7.62 -14.75
N MET A 11 5.78 8.54 -14.13
CA MET A 11 6.09 9.04 -12.81
C MET A 11 5.91 7.94 -11.75
N GLN A 12 4.84 7.16 -11.85
CA GLN A 12 4.58 6.02 -10.97
C GLN A 12 5.68 4.95 -11.07
N GLU A 13 6.17 4.67 -12.27
CA GLU A 13 7.31 3.77 -12.47
C GLU A 13 8.59 4.30 -11.81
N LYS A 14 8.85 5.61 -11.89
CA LYS A 14 9.99 6.23 -11.21
C LYS A 14 9.87 6.11 -9.69
N ARG A 15 8.68 6.37 -9.12
CA ARG A 15 8.41 6.17 -7.69
C ARG A 15 8.66 4.73 -7.27
N LEU A 16 8.15 3.77 -8.03
CA LEU A 16 8.34 2.34 -7.76
C LEU A 16 9.82 1.95 -7.76
N ASN A 17 10.58 2.36 -8.77
CA ASN A 17 12.00 2.08 -8.87
C ASN A 17 12.80 2.72 -7.72
N TYR A 18 12.51 3.97 -7.36
CA TYR A 18 13.10 4.64 -6.22
C TYR A 18 12.84 3.90 -4.91
N LEU A 19 11.58 3.56 -4.64
CA LEU A 19 11.20 2.84 -3.43
C LEU A 19 11.84 1.46 -3.35
N LEU A 20 11.94 0.74 -4.47
CA LEU A 20 12.63 -0.55 -4.51
C LEU A 20 14.08 -0.44 -4.07
N GLU A 21 14.83 0.56 -4.55
CA GLU A 21 16.22 0.75 -4.15
C GLU A 21 16.34 1.14 -2.66
N GLU A 22 15.49 2.03 -2.17
CA GLU A 22 15.48 2.44 -0.76
C GLU A 22 15.13 1.27 0.18
N PHE A 23 14.07 0.50 -0.12
CA PHE A 23 13.67 -0.64 0.71
C PHE A 23 14.66 -1.81 0.63
N LYS A 24 15.33 -2.02 -0.51
CA LYS A 24 16.44 -2.98 -0.62
C LYS A 24 17.61 -2.57 0.29
N ALA A 25 18.02 -1.31 0.22
CA ALA A 25 19.09 -0.77 1.03
C ALA A 25 18.76 -0.87 2.53
N ASP A 26 17.53 -0.51 2.90
CA ASP A 26 17.03 -0.57 4.27
C ASP A 26 16.98 -1.99 4.84
N SER A 27 16.68 -3.00 4.02
CA SER A 27 16.62 -4.40 4.44
C SER A 27 17.98 -5.00 4.79
N GLY A 28 19.07 -4.46 4.26
CA GLY A 28 20.43 -5.00 4.37
C GLY A 28 20.58 -6.37 3.69
N LYS A 29 19.76 -7.33 4.04
CA LYS A 29 19.78 -8.71 3.51
C LYS A 29 19.56 -8.76 2.00
N TYR A 30 18.68 -7.91 1.46
CA TYR A 30 18.31 -7.90 0.04
C TYR A 30 18.97 -6.80 -0.76
N LYS A 31 20.00 -6.13 -0.20
CA LYS A 31 20.69 -5.00 -0.83
C LYS A 31 21.19 -5.30 -2.26
N ASN A 32 21.68 -6.51 -2.50
CA ASN A 32 22.23 -6.92 -3.79
C ASN A 32 21.24 -7.71 -4.66
N MET A 33 19.95 -7.73 -4.28
CA MET A 33 18.92 -8.43 -5.06
C MET A 33 18.74 -7.74 -6.41
N LYS A 34 18.77 -8.52 -7.50
CA LYS A 34 18.45 -8.03 -8.83
C LYS A 34 16.93 -7.80 -8.93
N ILE A 35 16.56 -6.63 -9.42
CA ILE A 35 15.16 -6.30 -9.69
C ILE A 35 14.86 -6.65 -11.15
N PRO A 36 13.81 -7.43 -11.43
CA PRO A 36 13.37 -7.73 -12.79
C PRO A 36 12.78 -6.48 -13.45
N ASP A 37 12.69 -6.47 -14.79
CA ASP A 37 12.10 -5.34 -15.52
C ASP A 37 10.57 -5.36 -15.52
N ASN A 38 9.95 -6.49 -15.21
CA ASN A 38 8.51 -6.63 -15.21
C ASN A 38 7.85 -5.80 -14.08
N MET A 39 6.90 -4.95 -14.45
CA MET A 39 6.21 -4.03 -13.52
C MET A 39 5.49 -4.76 -12.39
N GLY A 40 4.74 -5.82 -12.71
CA GLY A 40 4.02 -6.59 -11.71
C GLY A 40 4.95 -7.28 -10.71
N GLU A 41 6.10 -7.77 -11.18
CA GLU A 41 7.13 -8.36 -10.29
C GLU A 41 7.76 -7.30 -9.40
N LYS A 42 8.07 -6.11 -9.94
CA LYS A 42 8.56 -4.96 -9.17
C LYS A 42 7.60 -4.59 -8.03
N GLN A 43 6.30 -4.50 -8.31
CA GLN A 43 5.27 -4.21 -7.32
C GLN A 43 5.19 -5.28 -6.22
N ARG A 44 5.27 -6.56 -6.60
CA ARG A 44 5.28 -7.67 -5.63
C ARG A 44 6.53 -7.67 -4.76
N ILE A 45 7.68 -7.35 -5.32
CA ILE A 45 8.94 -7.24 -4.58
C ILE A 45 8.86 -6.07 -3.59
N LEU A 46 8.41 -4.89 -4.04
CA LEU A 46 8.23 -3.75 -3.15
C LEU A 46 7.31 -4.09 -1.98
N ARG A 47 6.13 -4.66 -2.25
CA ARG A 47 5.21 -5.11 -1.20
C ARG A 47 5.87 -6.09 -0.24
N SER A 48 6.61 -7.07 -0.76
CA SER A 48 7.30 -8.06 0.06
C SER A 48 8.34 -7.41 0.98
N LEU A 49 9.13 -6.46 0.47
CA LEU A 49 10.12 -5.70 1.26
C LEU A 49 9.44 -4.84 2.34
N MET A 50 8.33 -4.19 2.02
CA MET A 50 7.53 -3.44 2.99
C MET A 50 6.98 -4.36 4.10
N ASN A 51 6.44 -5.54 3.73
CA ASN A 51 5.84 -6.46 4.70
C ASN A 51 6.85 -7.05 5.70
N ILE A 52 8.07 -7.38 5.27
CA ILE A 52 9.10 -7.96 6.15
C ILE A 52 9.87 -6.93 6.96
N ARG A 53 9.63 -5.65 6.71
CA ARG A 53 10.34 -4.57 7.38
C ARG A 53 9.94 -4.47 8.85
N MET A 54 10.93 -4.60 9.74
CA MET A 54 10.70 -4.35 11.17
C MET A 54 10.48 -2.87 11.44
N PRO A 55 9.67 -2.51 12.46
CA PRO A 55 9.40 -1.13 12.83
C PRO A 55 10.69 -0.37 13.13
N LYS A 56 10.98 0.65 12.34
CA LYS A 56 12.06 1.60 12.54
C LYS A 56 11.79 2.86 11.71
N LYS A 57 12.38 3.98 12.12
CA LYS A 57 12.22 5.24 11.40
C LYS A 57 12.67 5.08 9.94
N MET A 58 11.89 5.64 9.01
CA MET A 58 12.21 5.79 7.59
C MET A 58 12.47 7.28 7.31
N PRO A 59 13.40 7.64 6.42
CA PRO A 59 13.58 9.02 6.00
C PRO A 59 12.28 9.63 5.47
N ASP A 60 12.00 10.88 5.84
CA ASP A 60 10.76 11.58 5.49
C ASP A 60 10.56 11.69 3.97
N GLU A 61 11.66 11.81 3.21
CA GLU A 61 11.62 11.82 1.74
C GLU A 61 11.11 10.48 1.16
N VAL A 62 11.55 9.37 1.72
CA VAL A 62 11.10 8.04 1.29
C VAL A 62 9.63 7.84 1.63
N ILE A 63 9.20 8.28 2.83
CA ILE A 63 7.78 8.26 3.22
C ILE A 63 6.93 9.09 2.25
N LYS A 64 7.38 10.27 1.90
CA LYS A 64 6.66 11.13 0.93
C LYS A 64 6.48 10.44 -0.42
N VAL A 65 7.54 9.85 -0.98
CA VAL A 65 7.45 9.13 -2.26
C VAL A 65 6.56 7.90 -2.14
N GLN A 66 6.62 7.19 -1.00
CA GLN A 66 5.74 6.06 -0.72
C GLN A 66 4.26 6.50 -0.68
N ASP A 67 3.95 7.59 0.00
CA ASP A 67 2.59 8.09 0.11
C ASP A 67 2.03 8.50 -1.27
N GLU A 68 2.83 9.17 -2.10
CA GLU A 68 2.46 9.49 -3.47
C GLU A 68 2.24 8.22 -4.32
N TYR A 69 3.10 7.21 -4.16
CA TYR A 69 2.97 5.93 -4.86
C TYR A 69 1.70 5.18 -4.45
N LEU A 70 1.44 5.07 -3.14
CA LEU A 70 0.28 4.35 -2.61
C LEU A 70 -1.04 5.08 -2.88
N SER A 71 -1.05 6.42 -2.85
CA SER A 71 -2.21 7.23 -3.22
C SER A 71 -2.61 6.98 -4.67
N PHE A 72 -1.65 6.96 -5.57
CA PHE A 72 -1.91 6.62 -6.98
C PHE A 72 -2.46 5.18 -7.12
N CYS A 73 -1.89 4.21 -6.41
CA CYS A 73 -2.42 2.85 -6.41
C CYS A 73 -3.87 2.76 -5.90
N ALA A 74 -4.22 3.57 -4.89
CA ALA A 74 -5.60 3.64 -4.38
C ALA A 74 -6.56 4.22 -5.42
N GLU A 75 -6.15 5.28 -6.13
CA GLU A 75 -6.93 5.88 -7.22
C GLU A 75 -7.13 4.89 -8.38
N GLU A 76 -6.09 4.16 -8.78
CA GLU A 76 -6.20 3.10 -9.81
C GLU A 76 -7.17 1.99 -9.42
N LYS A 77 -7.20 1.59 -8.15
CA LYS A 77 -8.18 0.62 -7.64
C LYS A 77 -9.61 1.16 -7.63
N GLY A 78 -9.77 2.46 -7.63
CA GLY A 78 -11.02 3.17 -7.48
C GLY A 78 -11.43 3.32 -6.00
N ILE A 79 -11.43 4.56 -5.54
CA ILE A 79 -11.87 4.93 -4.19
C ILE A 79 -13.39 4.87 -4.12
N VAL A 80 -13.92 4.37 -3.02
CA VAL A 80 -15.37 4.29 -2.74
C VAL A 80 -15.70 5.27 -1.61
N THR A 81 -16.59 6.21 -1.88
CA THR A 81 -17.05 7.21 -0.91
C THR A 81 -18.30 6.73 -0.19
N LEU A 82 -18.58 7.28 1.00
CA LEU A 82 -19.77 6.95 1.77
C LEU A 82 -21.06 7.28 1.00
N SER A 83 -21.07 8.28 0.14
CA SER A 83 -22.22 8.65 -0.68
C SER A 83 -22.63 7.58 -1.70
N GLU A 84 -21.70 6.68 -2.05
CA GLU A 84 -21.95 5.57 -2.97
C GLU A 84 -22.51 4.32 -2.27
N ILE A 85 -22.52 4.32 -0.93
CA ILE A 85 -22.98 3.19 -0.12
C ILE A 85 -24.38 3.50 0.44
N PRO A 86 -25.41 2.72 0.08
CA PRO A 86 -26.75 2.99 0.57
C PRO A 86 -26.87 2.80 2.08
N VAL A 87 -27.54 3.73 2.74
CA VAL A 87 -27.89 3.62 4.15
C VAL A 87 -29.09 2.70 4.29
N ILE A 88 -28.98 1.67 5.14
CA ILE A 88 -30.02 0.68 5.35
C ILE A 88 -30.95 1.11 6.48
N LYS A 89 -30.36 1.62 7.57
CA LYS A 89 -31.13 2.05 8.75
C LYS A 89 -30.31 3.10 9.53
N GLU A 90 -30.92 4.29 9.73
CA GLU A 90 -30.28 5.41 10.43
C GLU A 90 -28.85 5.67 9.89
N ASN A 91 -27.82 5.41 10.69
CA ASN A 91 -26.41 5.57 10.31
C ASN A 91 -25.72 4.23 9.98
N LEU A 92 -26.50 3.21 9.61
CA LEU A 92 -26.01 1.87 9.31
C LEU A 92 -26.04 1.60 7.80
N SER A 93 -24.91 1.19 7.28
CA SER A 93 -24.75 0.73 5.90
C SER A 93 -24.07 -0.64 5.87
N ILE A 94 -24.34 -1.42 4.83
CA ILE A 94 -23.63 -2.67 4.54
C ILE A 94 -22.95 -2.51 3.18
N TRP A 95 -21.68 -2.82 3.14
CA TRP A 95 -20.90 -2.82 1.91
C TRP A 95 -19.97 -4.03 1.87
N GLN A 96 -19.81 -4.63 0.70
CA GLN A 96 -18.90 -5.74 0.49
C GLN A 96 -17.84 -5.34 -0.55
N GLY A 97 -16.58 -5.36 -0.15
CA GLY A 97 -15.47 -5.01 -1.02
C GLY A 97 -14.14 -4.92 -0.28
N ASP A 98 -13.14 -4.38 -0.95
CA ASP A 98 -11.82 -4.14 -0.37
C ASP A 98 -11.86 -2.89 0.52
N ILE A 99 -11.75 -3.09 1.84
CA ILE A 99 -11.81 -2.01 2.84
C ILE A 99 -10.73 -0.93 2.62
N THR A 100 -9.62 -1.28 1.98
CA THR A 100 -8.54 -0.32 1.67
C THR A 100 -8.90 0.68 0.57
N ARG A 101 -10.08 0.53 -0.04
CA ARG A 101 -10.64 1.45 -1.03
C ARG A 101 -11.63 2.46 -0.44
N LEU A 102 -12.03 2.29 0.82
CA LEU A 102 -13.03 3.16 1.45
C LEU A 102 -12.43 4.50 1.84
N GLN A 103 -13.08 5.58 1.43
CA GLN A 103 -12.79 6.93 1.93
C GLN A 103 -13.63 7.18 3.18
N VAL A 104 -13.07 6.85 4.33
CA VAL A 104 -13.71 6.94 5.65
C VAL A 104 -12.72 7.48 6.67
N ASP A 105 -13.20 8.00 7.80
CA ASP A 105 -12.36 8.58 8.85
C ASP A 105 -11.59 7.53 9.64
N ALA A 106 -12.11 6.31 9.77
CA ALA A 106 -11.47 5.21 10.49
C ALA A 106 -11.95 3.85 9.99
N ILE A 107 -11.08 2.85 10.12
CA ILE A 107 -11.38 1.43 9.88
C ILE A 107 -10.93 0.58 11.07
N VAL A 108 -11.54 -0.58 11.24
CA VAL A 108 -11.14 -1.57 12.24
C VAL A 108 -10.20 -2.58 11.60
N ASN A 109 -9.00 -2.74 12.17
CA ASN A 109 -8.03 -3.74 11.75
C ASN A 109 -8.08 -4.96 12.67
N ALA A 110 -8.32 -6.14 12.12
CA ALA A 110 -8.19 -7.41 12.83
C ALA A 110 -6.70 -7.80 12.94
N ALA A 111 -5.96 -7.04 13.73
CA ALA A 111 -4.53 -7.18 13.94
C ALA A 111 -4.20 -8.35 14.89
N ASN A 112 -2.94 -8.81 14.84
CA ASN A 112 -2.41 -9.69 15.90
C ASN A 112 -2.11 -8.89 17.19
N SER A 113 -1.83 -9.60 18.27
CA SER A 113 -1.62 -8.99 19.59
C SER A 113 -0.40 -8.05 19.68
N GLN A 114 0.53 -8.13 18.76
CA GLN A 114 1.70 -7.23 18.69
C GLN A 114 1.37 -5.87 18.09
N MET A 115 0.29 -5.78 17.30
CA MET A 115 -0.18 -4.56 16.62
C MET A 115 0.88 -3.88 15.73
N LEU A 116 1.80 -4.68 15.19
CA LEU A 116 2.91 -4.22 14.32
C LEU A 116 2.74 -4.68 12.86
N GLY A 117 1.57 -5.21 12.51
CA GLY A 117 1.28 -5.76 11.20
C GLY A 117 1.64 -7.25 11.06
N CYS A 118 1.45 -7.77 9.87
CA CYS A 118 1.76 -9.13 9.49
C CYS A 118 3.03 -9.15 8.64
N PHE A 119 4.10 -9.77 9.14
CA PHE A 119 5.41 -9.82 8.49
C PHE A 119 5.57 -10.95 7.46
N VAL A 120 4.49 -11.61 7.08
CA VAL A 120 4.53 -12.63 6.03
C VAL A 120 4.42 -11.97 4.66
N PRO A 121 5.43 -12.10 3.78
CA PRO A 121 5.40 -11.45 2.47
C PRO A 121 4.17 -11.85 1.67
N MET A 122 3.50 -10.87 1.08
CA MET A 122 2.33 -11.09 0.20
C MET A 122 1.16 -11.82 0.86
N HIS A 123 1.08 -11.84 2.19
CA HIS A 123 -0.03 -12.50 2.90
C HIS A 123 -1.37 -11.82 2.58
N THR A 124 -2.44 -12.60 2.55
CA THR A 124 -3.79 -12.14 2.16
C THR A 124 -4.67 -11.74 3.34
N CYS A 125 -4.17 -11.81 4.59
CA CYS A 125 -4.94 -11.35 5.75
C CYS A 125 -5.18 -9.84 5.68
N ILE A 126 -6.25 -9.40 6.33
CA ILE A 126 -6.63 -7.99 6.34
C ILE A 126 -5.56 -7.09 6.98
N ASP A 127 -4.87 -7.56 8.00
CA ASP A 127 -3.79 -6.85 8.67
C ASP A 127 -2.63 -6.53 7.70
N ASN A 128 -2.19 -7.53 6.91
CA ASN A 128 -1.17 -7.32 5.86
C ASN A 128 -1.65 -6.35 4.79
N GLN A 129 -2.92 -6.44 4.36
CA GLN A 129 -3.49 -5.54 3.36
C GLN A 129 -3.51 -4.10 3.86
N ILE A 130 -4.00 -3.86 5.08
CA ILE A 130 -4.08 -2.52 5.66
C ILE A 130 -2.67 -1.91 5.78
N HIS A 131 -1.71 -2.62 6.38
CA HIS A 131 -0.33 -2.13 6.49
C HIS A 131 0.33 -1.90 5.12
N THR A 132 0.08 -2.77 4.14
CA THR A 132 0.61 -2.59 2.77
C THR A 132 0.14 -1.28 2.15
N PHE A 133 -1.16 -0.96 2.25
CA PHE A 133 -1.73 0.20 1.56
C PHE A 133 -1.73 1.49 2.39
N ALA A 134 -1.53 1.40 3.70
CA ALA A 134 -1.29 2.56 4.56
C ALA A 134 0.17 3.03 4.55
N GLY A 135 1.12 2.12 4.24
CA GLY A 135 2.54 2.42 4.25
C GLY A 135 3.24 2.03 5.55
N VAL A 136 4.58 2.08 5.51
CA VAL A 136 5.44 1.58 6.62
C VAL A 136 5.45 2.46 7.86
N GLN A 137 4.82 3.62 7.82
CA GLN A 137 4.67 4.52 8.97
C GLN A 137 3.51 4.14 9.89
N LEU A 138 2.56 3.28 9.46
CA LEU A 138 1.49 2.76 10.29
C LEU A 138 2.07 1.82 11.35
#